data_2e4bbdc7ee4d27a2a50c0d27a2ee0c7a
#
_entry.id   2e4bbdc7ee4d27a2a50c0d27a2ee0c7a
#
_cell.length_a   1.000
_cell.length_b   1.000
_cell.length_c   1.000
_cell.angle_alpha   90.00
_cell.angle_beta   90.00
_cell.angle_gamma   90.00
#
_symmetry.space_group_name_H-M   'P 1'
#
loop_
_entity.id
_entity.type
_entity.pdbx_description
1 polymer ?
#
loop_
_entity_poly.entity_id
_entity_poly.type
_entity_poly.pdbx_seq_one_letter_code
_entity_poly.pdbx_strand_id
1 'polypeptide(L)'
;MIIEKKPYSVTFHYHLMPTGQKKSLKGWLEKFFKIVHKQTSIKVFYDKETIEILPGLNWTKGNIAKLALKYLHKKNSKKFTPIYIGDSTTDEDAFRALKKGITIRVGKNETSAAKWYLRDQSEVNIFLKWLLSLKI
;
A
#
# COMPACT_ATOMS: atom_id res chain seq x y z
N MET A 1 -0.12 15.47 21.47
CA MET A 1 -0.20 15.16 20.02
C MET A 1 1.20 15.21 19.45
N ILE A 2 1.60 14.22 18.68
CA ILE A 2 2.90 14.18 17.98
C ILE A 2 2.62 14.35 16.48
N ILE A 3 3.40 15.19 15.81
CA ILE A 3 3.30 15.40 14.37
C ILE A 3 4.56 14.81 13.73
N GLU A 4 4.37 13.73 12.97
CA GLU A 4 5.43 13.08 12.21
C GLU A 4 5.39 13.59 10.77
N LYS A 5 6.48 14.21 10.33
CA LYS A 5 6.64 14.67 8.94
C LYS A 5 7.48 13.66 8.18
N LYS A 6 6.93 13.13 7.10
CA LYS A 6 7.61 12.26 6.13
C LYS A 6 7.80 13.03 4.80
N PRO A 7 8.65 12.56 3.89
CA PRO A 7 8.88 13.27 2.61
C PRO A 7 7.61 13.58 1.81
N TYR A 8 6.59 12.73 1.91
CA TYR A 8 5.35 12.85 1.13
C TYR A 8 4.08 12.69 1.94
N SER A 9 4.17 12.66 3.29
CA SER A 9 2.99 12.61 4.16
C SER A 9 3.25 13.30 5.49
N VAL A 10 2.16 13.64 6.18
CA VAL A 10 2.18 14.12 7.56
C VAL A 10 1.24 13.24 8.36
N THR A 11 1.72 12.68 9.47
CA THR A 11 0.92 11.86 10.37
C THR A 11 0.75 12.56 11.72
N PHE A 12 -0.48 12.69 12.16
CA PHE A 12 -0.85 13.18 13.48
C PHE A 12 -1.12 12.00 14.40
N HIS A 13 -0.29 11.82 15.44
CA HIS A 13 -0.47 10.81 16.48
C HIS A 13 -1.09 11.46 17.71
N TYR A 14 -2.26 11.00 18.10
CA TYR A 14 -2.98 11.55 19.26
C TYR A 14 -3.27 10.51 20.36
N HIS A 15 -2.59 9.36 20.33
CA HIS A 15 -2.75 8.28 21.32
C HIS A 15 -2.43 8.73 22.76
N LEU A 16 -1.51 9.68 22.95
CA LEU A 16 -1.14 10.22 24.27
C LEU A 16 -2.09 11.29 24.80
N MET A 17 -3.13 11.68 24.04
CA MET A 17 -4.07 12.71 24.48
C MET A 17 -5.16 12.13 25.40
N PRO A 18 -5.68 12.91 26.36
CA PRO A 18 -6.85 12.52 27.14
C PRO A 18 -8.07 12.24 26.26
N THR A 19 -8.90 11.26 26.64
CA THR A 19 -10.02 10.77 25.81
C THR A 19 -11.00 11.88 25.39
N GLY A 20 -11.33 12.81 26.29
CA GLY A 20 -12.21 13.94 25.96
C GLY A 20 -11.64 14.86 24.88
N GLN A 21 -10.32 15.11 24.93
CA GLN A 21 -9.64 15.94 23.93
C GLN A 21 -9.48 15.22 22.59
N LYS A 22 -9.33 13.88 22.57
CA LYS A 22 -9.27 13.09 21.34
C LYS A 22 -10.52 13.28 20.49
N LYS A 23 -11.71 13.21 21.11
CA LYS A 23 -13.00 13.38 20.43
C LYS A 23 -13.14 14.77 19.82
N SER A 24 -12.80 15.80 20.56
CA SER A 24 -12.86 17.20 20.11
C SER A 24 -11.87 17.45 18.96
N LEU A 25 -10.63 16.97 19.09
CA LEU A 25 -9.61 17.10 18.06
C LEU A 25 -10.04 16.40 16.77
N LYS A 26 -10.52 15.17 16.87
CA LYS A 26 -10.98 14.39 15.70
C LYS A 26 -12.10 15.15 14.97
N GLY A 27 -13.12 15.63 15.68
CA GLY A 27 -14.22 16.37 15.07
C GLY A 27 -13.78 17.70 14.43
N TRP A 28 -12.80 18.38 15.02
CA TRP A 28 -12.21 19.60 14.44
C TRP A 28 -11.41 19.28 13.17
N LEU A 29 -10.56 18.26 13.22
CA LEU A 29 -9.74 17.84 12.06
C LEU A 29 -10.61 17.35 10.90
N GLU A 30 -11.66 16.60 11.16
CA GLU A 30 -12.61 16.16 10.12
C GLU A 30 -13.27 17.36 9.41
N LYS A 31 -13.70 18.39 10.16
CA LYS A 31 -14.25 19.62 9.59
C LYS A 31 -13.20 20.39 8.78
N PHE A 32 -12.01 20.55 9.34
CA PHE A 32 -10.90 21.23 8.68
C PHE A 32 -10.52 20.56 7.35
N PHE A 33 -10.33 19.23 7.36
CA PHE A 33 -9.97 18.51 6.15
C PHE A 33 -11.08 18.46 5.11
N LYS A 34 -12.35 18.50 5.52
CA LYS A 34 -13.48 18.68 4.58
C LYS A 34 -13.38 19.97 3.77
N ILE A 35 -12.92 21.05 4.42
CA ILE A 35 -12.73 22.35 3.76
C ILE A 35 -11.49 22.30 2.85
N VAL A 36 -10.37 21.82 3.39
CA VAL A 36 -9.10 21.77 2.67
C VAL A 36 -9.17 20.83 1.47
N HIS A 37 -9.85 19.70 1.59
CA HIS A 37 -10.03 18.74 0.48
C HIS A 37 -10.78 19.35 -0.72
N LYS A 38 -11.67 20.32 -0.49
CA LYS A 38 -12.34 21.03 -1.59
C LYS A 38 -11.41 21.96 -2.35
N GLN A 39 -10.34 22.43 -1.71
CA GLN A 39 -9.41 23.42 -2.28
C GLN A 39 -8.09 22.81 -2.75
N THR A 40 -7.76 21.60 -2.30
CA THR A 40 -6.48 20.92 -2.58
C THR A 40 -6.68 19.44 -2.85
N SER A 41 -5.83 18.90 -3.72
CA SER A 41 -5.81 17.44 -3.97
C SER A 41 -5.00 16.75 -2.87
N ILE A 42 -5.66 16.43 -1.74
CA ILE A 42 -5.09 15.64 -0.63
C ILE A 42 -5.96 14.42 -0.36
N LYS A 43 -5.35 13.36 0.20
CA LYS A 43 -6.04 12.22 0.80
C LYS A 43 -5.81 12.24 2.31
N VAL A 44 -6.85 11.95 3.08
CA VAL A 44 -6.80 11.87 4.53
C VAL A 44 -7.22 10.48 4.95
N PHE A 45 -6.34 9.79 5.66
CA PHE A 45 -6.60 8.46 6.22
C PHE A 45 -6.77 8.57 7.73
N TYR A 46 -7.83 7.96 8.24
CA TYR A 46 -8.14 7.90 9.67
C TYR A 46 -7.91 6.47 10.15
N ASP A 47 -7.08 6.31 11.15
CA ASP A 47 -6.92 5.07 11.89
C ASP A 47 -7.25 5.32 13.36
N LYS A 48 -7.15 4.28 14.23
CA LYS A 48 -7.63 4.34 15.63
C LYS A 48 -7.19 5.59 16.39
N GLU A 49 -5.93 5.97 16.27
CA GLU A 49 -5.32 7.09 17.01
C GLU A 49 -4.34 7.89 16.17
N THR A 50 -4.48 7.79 14.85
CA THR A 50 -3.66 8.53 13.88
C THR A 50 -4.52 9.13 12.77
N ILE A 51 -4.06 10.23 12.22
CA ILE A 51 -4.59 10.82 10.99
C ILE A 51 -3.41 11.08 10.09
N GLU A 52 -3.39 10.44 8.92
CA GLU A 52 -2.35 10.63 7.92
C GLU A 52 -2.88 11.42 6.72
N ILE A 53 -2.10 12.41 6.31
CA ILE A 53 -2.39 13.27 5.17
C ILE A 53 -1.35 13.02 4.09
N LEU A 54 -1.81 12.69 2.89
CA LEU A 54 -0.98 12.46 1.72
C LEU A 54 -1.43 13.34 0.56
N PRO A 55 -0.54 13.61 -0.42
CA PRO A 55 -0.96 14.15 -1.71
C PRO A 55 -2.05 13.29 -2.34
N GLY A 56 -3.06 13.91 -2.92
CA GLY A 56 -4.20 13.24 -3.57
C GLY A 56 -3.88 12.58 -4.91
N LEU A 57 -2.63 12.24 -5.14
CA LEU A 57 -2.21 11.52 -6.33
C LEU A 57 -2.90 10.16 -6.41
N ASN A 58 -3.49 9.84 -7.56
CA ASN A 58 -4.02 8.51 -7.85
C ASN A 58 -2.89 7.53 -8.17
N TRP A 59 -1.94 7.40 -7.25
CA TRP A 59 -0.77 6.57 -7.37
C TRP A 59 -0.95 5.31 -6.52
N THR A 60 -1.27 4.20 -7.17
CA THR A 60 -1.51 2.92 -6.51
C THR A 60 -0.29 2.01 -6.58
N LYS A 61 -0.26 0.94 -5.78
CA LYS A 61 0.77 -0.11 -5.88
C LYS A 61 0.82 -0.70 -7.31
N GLY A 62 -0.30 -0.75 -8.01
CA GLY A 62 -0.37 -1.15 -9.41
C GLY A 62 0.37 -0.19 -10.35
N ASN A 63 0.28 1.11 -10.12
CA ASN A 63 1.01 2.10 -10.89
C ASN A 63 2.52 2.00 -10.66
N ILE A 64 2.94 1.81 -9.41
CA ILE A 64 4.35 1.60 -9.05
C ILE A 64 4.89 0.34 -9.71
N ALA A 65 4.15 -0.77 -9.65
CA ALA A 65 4.55 -2.04 -10.24
C ALA A 65 4.72 -1.93 -11.78
N LYS A 66 3.79 -1.25 -12.47
CA LYS A 66 3.91 -0.98 -13.91
C LYS A 66 5.12 -0.12 -14.25
N LEU A 67 5.37 0.93 -13.44
CA LEU A 67 6.53 1.82 -13.65
C LEU A 67 7.83 1.05 -13.47
N ALA A 68 7.95 0.25 -12.40
CA ALA A 68 9.12 -0.60 -12.15
C ALA A 68 9.38 -1.56 -13.32
N LEU A 69 8.34 -2.23 -13.81
CA LEU A 69 8.44 -3.09 -14.98
C LEU A 69 8.92 -2.35 -16.22
N LYS A 70 8.32 -1.19 -16.51
CA LYS A 70 8.71 -0.37 -17.66
C LYS A 70 10.19 0.02 -17.58
N TYR A 71 10.65 0.42 -16.40
CA TYR A 71 12.04 0.78 -16.16
C TYR A 71 12.99 -0.41 -16.38
N LEU A 72 12.65 -1.58 -15.82
CA LEU A 72 13.45 -2.79 -15.95
C LEU A 72 13.52 -3.29 -17.40
N HIS A 73 12.39 -3.28 -18.12
CA HIS A 73 12.37 -3.65 -19.54
C HIS A 73 13.21 -2.70 -20.42
N LYS A 74 13.23 -1.38 -20.07
CA LYS A 74 14.08 -0.42 -20.80
C LYS A 74 15.57 -0.66 -20.54
N LYS A 75 15.93 -1.12 -19.33
CA LYS A 75 17.32 -1.33 -18.93
C LYS A 75 17.88 -2.69 -19.39
N ASN A 76 17.04 -3.69 -19.54
CA ASN A 76 17.43 -5.06 -19.85
C ASN A 76 16.74 -5.54 -21.12
N SER A 77 17.51 -6.05 -22.08
CA SER A 77 17.00 -6.67 -23.31
C SER A 77 16.33 -8.03 -23.06
N LYS A 78 16.58 -8.65 -21.91
CA LYS A 78 16.02 -9.96 -21.55
C LYS A 78 14.57 -9.82 -21.10
N LYS A 79 13.72 -10.72 -21.57
CA LYS A 79 12.34 -10.88 -21.06
C LYS A 79 12.41 -11.49 -19.66
N PHE A 80 11.67 -10.94 -18.72
CA PHE A 80 11.51 -11.50 -17.39
C PHE A 80 10.03 -11.49 -16.99
N THR A 81 9.67 -12.44 -16.15
CA THR A 81 8.31 -12.55 -15.60
C THR A 81 8.30 -11.93 -14.20
N PRO A 82 7.51 -10.89 -13.95
CA PRO A 82 7.40 -10.32 -12.62
C PRO A 82 6.69 -11.27 -11.67
N ILE A 83 7.16 -11.33 -10.43
CA ILE A 83 6.50 -12.00 -9.31
C ILE A 83 6.10 -10.91 -8.32
N TYR A 84 4.83 -10.85 -7.93
CA TYR A 84 4.32 -9.92 -6.93
C TYR A 84 3.62 -10.68 -5.81
N ILE A 85 4.04 -10.43 -4.57
CA ILE A 85 3.48 -11.05 -3.37
C ILE A 85 2.92 -9.94 -2.48
N GLY A 86 1.70 -10.10 -1.97
CA GLY A 86 1.05 -9.12 -1.12
C GLY A 86 -0.10 -9.70 -0.29
N ASP A 87 -0.48 -9.01 0.77
CA ASP A 87 -1.50 -9.47 1.75
C ASP A 87 -2.65 -8.48 1.94
N SER A 88 -2.51 -7.25 1.46
CA SER A 88 -3.45 -6.16 1.71
C SER A 88 -4.42 -5.91 0.55
N THR A 89 -5.46 -5.14 0.83
CA THR A 89 -6.39 -4.66 -0.20
C THR A 89 -5.73 -3.74 -1.23
N THR A 90 -4.69 -3.01 -0.84
CA THR A 90 -3.95 -2.15 -1.78
C THR A 90 -3.07 -2.95 -2.75
N ASP A 91 -2.76 -4.23 -2.45
CA ASP A 91 -2.01 -5.13 -3.34
C ASP A 91 -2.88 -5.62 -4.49
N GLU A 92 -4.21 -5.58 -4.36
CA GLU A 92 -5.14 -5.95 -5.42
C GLU A 92 -4.93 -5.11 -6.70
N ASP A 93 -4.53 -3.83 -6.55
CA ASP A 93 -4.20 -2.99 -7.70
C ASP A 93 -2.95 -3.50 -8.44
N ALA A 94 -1.95 -3.98 -7.69
CA ALA A 94 -0.76 -4.57 -8.28
C ALA A 94 -1.05 -5.93 -8.93
N PHE A 95 -1.90 -6.76 -8.32
CA PHE A 95 -2.33 -8.02 -8.91
C PHE A 95 -3.04 -7.79 -10.25
N ARG A 96 -3.97 -6.83 -10.32
CA ARG A 96 -4.65 -6.45 -11.58
C ARG A 96 -3.68 -5.86 -12.59
N ALA A 97 -2.69 -5.08 -12.13
CA ALA A 97 -1.72 -4.42 -13.00
C ALA A 97 -0.74 -5.42 -13.66
N LEU A 98 -0.41 -6.50 -12.96
CA LEU A 98 0.58 -7.52 -13.34
C LEU A 98 -0.06 -8.81 -13.85
N LYS A 99 -1.20 -8.75 -14.52
CA LYS A 99 -1.95 -9.94 -15.03
C LYS A 99 -1.11 -10.95 -15.82
N LYS A 100 -0.04 -10.50 -16.50
CA LYS A 100 0.88 -11.39 -17.26
C LYS A 100 1.98 -12.01 -16.39
N GLY A 101 2.11 -11.57 -15.14
CA GLY A 101 3.09 -12.08 -14.18
C GLY A 101 2.52 -13.16 -13.26
N ILE A 102 3.30 -13.52 -12.26
CA ILE A 102 2.93 -14.39 -11.16
C ILE A 102 2.50 -13.46 -10.00
N THR A 103 1.21 -13.52 -9.65
CA THR A 103 0.64 -12.72 -8.58
C THR A 103 0.18 -13.64 -7.46
N ILE A 104 0.67 -13.41 -6.25
CA ILE A 104 0.50 -14.30 -5.10
C ILE A 104 -0.05 -13.50 -3.93
N ARG A 105 -1.22 -13.89 -3.43
CA ARG A 105 -1.77 -13.35 -2.20
C ARG A 105 -1.30 -14.15 -0.99
N VAL A 106 -0.93 -13.47 0.08
CA VAL A 106 -0.72 -14.08 1.39
C VAL A 106 -2.05 -14.04 2.15
N GLY A 107 -2.49 -15.21 2.62
CA GLY A 107 -3.84 -15.42 3.13
C GLY A 107 -4.86 -15.65 1.99
N LYS A 108 -5.68 -16.71 2.16
CA LYS A 108 -6.73 -17.03 1.17
C LYS A 108 -7.80 -15.93 1.15
N ASN A 109 -8.13 -15.45 -0.05
CA ASN A 109 -9.24 -14.54 -0.27
C ASN A 109 -9.84 -14.83 -1.66
N GLU A 110 -11.09 -15.26 -1.69
CA GLU A 110 -11.79 -15.69 -2.92
C GLU A 110 -12.08 -14.54 -3.87
N THR A 111 -12.10 -13.30 -3.38
CA THR A 111 -12.33 -12.10 -4.21
C THR A 111 -11.03 -11.46 -4.71
N SER A 112 -9.88 -12.06 -4.41
CA SER A 112 -8.58 -11.52 -4.83
C SER A 112 -8.37 -11.63 -6.34
N ALA A 113 -7.71 -10.62 -6.91
CA ALA A 113 -7.24 -10.64 -8.29
C ALA A 113 -5.90 -11.38 -8.46
N ALA A 114 -5.29 -11.85 -7.38
CA ALA A 114 -4.09 -12.69 -7.43
C ALA A 114 -4.43 -14.05 -8.05
N LYS A 115 -3.49 -14.63 -8.81
CA LYS A 115 -3.66 -15.95 -9.46
C LYS A 115 -3.39 -17.11 -8.51
N TRP A 116 -2.56 -16.86 -7.50
CA TRP A 116 -2.08 -17.85 -6.55
C TRP A 116 -2.21 -17.30 -5.13
N TYR A 117 -2.16 -18.18 -4.13
CA TYR A 117 -2.08 -17.76 -2.74
C TYR A 117 -1.10 -18.64 -1.96
N LEU A 118 -0.53 -18.06 -0.92
CA LEU A 118 0.19 -18.72 0.16
C LEU A 118 -0.66 -18.58 1.42
N ARG A 119 -0.66 -19.58 2.27
CA ARG A 119 -1.52 -19.59 3.47
C ARG A 119 -1.17 -18.48 4.45
N ASP A 120 0.12 -18.27 4.65
CA ASP A 120 0.64 -17.32 5.62
C ASP A 120 2.06 -16.85 5.28
N GLN A 121 2.61 -16.00 6.13
CA GLN A 121 3.95 -15.45 5.98
C GLN A 121 5.07 -16.50 6.01
N SER A 122 4.87 -17.64 6.69
CA SER A 122 5.88 -18.71 6.74
C SER A 122 6.06 -19.36 5.37
N GLU A 123 4.98 -19.54 4.62
CA GLU A 123 5.03 -20.07 3.25
C GLU A 123 5.72 -19.11 2.28
N VAL A 124 5.70 -17.79 2.52
CA VAL A 124 6.49 -16.84 1.70
C VAL A 124 7.98 -17.16 1.81
N ASN A 125 8.48 -17.43 3.01
CA ASN A 125 9.88 -17.79 3.20
C ASN A 125 10.25 -19.10 2.49
N ILE A 126 9.36 -20.09 2.53
CA ILE A 126 9.55 -21.37 1.84
C ILE A 126 9.58 -21.14 0.32
N PHE A 127 8.62 -20.38 -0.20
CA PHE A 127 8.54 -20.04 -1.62
C PHE A 127 9.80 -19.29 -2.11
N LEU A 128 10.30 -18.32 -1.36
CA LEU A 128 11.50 -17.57 -1.71
C LEU A 128 12.74 -18.46 -1.70
N LYS A 129 12.89 -19.36 -0.71
CA LYS A 129 13.98 -20.35 -0.67
C LYS A 129 13.92 -21.30 -1.87
N TRP A 130 12.73 -21.79 -2.19
CA TRP A 130 12.53 -22.63 -3.39
C TRP A 130 12.90 -21.86 -4.66
N LEU A 131 12.44 -20.62 -4.82
CA LEU A 131 12.76 -19.79 -5.97
C LEU A 131 14.28 -19.59 -6.14
N LEU A 132 15.00 -19.36 -5.04
CA LEU A 132 16.47 -19.24 -5.04
C LEU A 132 17.19 -20.55 -5.40
N SER A 133 16.57 -21.71 -5.17
CA SER A 133 17.14 -23.00 -5.53
C SER A 133 17.02 -23.32 -7.03
N LEU A 134 16.14 -22.61 -7.75
CA LEU A 134 16.05 -22.74 -9.19
C LEU A 134 17.29 -22.11 -9.82
N LYS A 135 18.10 -22.93 -10.49
CA LYS A 135 19.24 -22.44 -11.29
C LYS A 135 18.67 -21.79 -12.56
N ILE A 136 18.34 -20.48 -12.44
CA ILE A 136 17.81 -19.66 -13.56
C ILE A 136 18.99 -18.95 -14.23
#